data_75209a99c2a29a7e99cf90b0555ea5d4
#
_entry.id   75209a99c2a29a7e99cf90b0555ea5d4
#
_cell.length_a   1.000
_cell.length_b   1.000
_cell.length_c   1.000
_cell.angle_alpha   90.00
_cell.angle_beta   90.00
_cell.angle_gamma   90.00
#
_symmetry.space_group_name_H-M   'P 1'
#
loop_
_entity.id
_entity.type
_entity.pdbx_description
1 polymer ?
#
loop_
_entity_poly.entity_id
_entity_poly.type
_entity_poly.pdbx_seq_one_letter_code
_entity_poly.pdbx_strand_id
1 'polypeptide(L)'
;DSFMGARALANQGIPCIGLPGTIDNDIACSEYTIGYDTAMNTAVEAIDKLRDTTQSHDRCSVVEVMGHHAGYIALNVGIATGAVAVLLPEIPFDFERDILQRMRQTQATGKKHFIIIVSEGVIGAQELANQIQAATGVDSRATVLGHIQRGGSPTVRDRVNASLMGYHAIDLLDKGIYNRVVAVSGDKIVDYDVNVALSMHKTIDRDMIEIANAISI
;
A
#
# COMPACT_ATOMS: atom_id res chain seq x y z
N ASP A 1 -1.93 -8.60 -14.67
CA ASP A 1 -1.68 -8.97 -16.09
C ASP A 1 -0.82 -10.22 -16.22
N SER A 2 0.28 -10.42 -15.44
CA SER A 2 1.18 -11.57 -15.58
C SER A 2 0.48 -12.93 -15.38
N PHE A 3 -0.46 -13.05 -14.43
CA PHE A 3 -1.20 -14.29 -14.22
C PHE A 3 -2.22 -14.57 -15.33
N MET A 4 -2.76 -13.55 -15.98
CA MET A 4 -3.54 -13.73 -17.20
C MET A 4 -2.67 -14.25 -18.37
N GLY A 5 -1.44 -13.75 -18.46
CA GLY A 5 -0.43 -14.28 -19.39
C GLY A 5 -0.07 -15.75 -19.10
N ALA A 6 0.16 -16.08 -17.83
CA ALA A 6 0.42 -17.46 -17.39
C ALA A 6 -0.75 -18.40 -17.75
N ARG A 7 -2.00 -17.96 -17.55
CA ARG A 7 -3.20 -18.71 -17.98
C ARG A 7 -3.25 -18.90 -19.48
N ALA A 8 -2.91 -17.87 -20.26
CA ALA A 8 -2.89 -17.98 -21.71
C ALA A 8 -1.84 -18.99 -22.21
N LEU A 9 -0.66 -19.02 -21.59
CA LEU A 9 0.37 -20.03 -21.85
C LEU A 9 -0.08 -21.42 -21.44
N ALA A 10 -0.70 -21.57 -20.27
CA ALA A 10 -1.24 -22.83 -19.78
C ALA A 10 -2.27 -23.43 -20.77
N ASN A 11 -3.13 -22.59 -21.33
CA ASN A 11 -4.11 -22.99 -22.34
C ASN A 11 -3.48 -23.47 -23.66
N GLN A 12 -2.19 -23.14 -23.90
CA GLN A 12 -1.41 -23.64 -25.03
C GLN A 12 -0.53 -24.84 -24.67
N GLY A 13 -0.72 -25.42 -23.49
CA GLY A 13 0.04 -26.60 -23.02
C GLY A 13 1.42 -26.26 -22.45
N ILE A 14 1.73 -25.01 -22.18
CA ILE A 14 2.97 -24.57 -21.55
C ILE A 14 2.74 -24.50 -20.02
N PRO A 15 3.38 -25.41 -19.23
CA PRO A 15 3.19 -25.42 -17.79
C PRO A 15 3.78 -24.16 -17.15
N CYS A 16 2.99 -23.52 -16.28
CA CYS A 16 3.38 -22.30 -15.58
C CYS A 16 3.11 -22.40 -14.07
N ILE A 17 3.94 -21.72 -13.27
CA ILE A 17 3.66 -21.39 -11.87
C ILE A 17 3.87 -19.90 -11.67
N GLY A 18 2.85 -19.23 -11.14
CA GLY A 18 2.89 -17.80 -10.85
C GLY A 18 3.31 -17.52 -9.41
N LEU A 19 4.16 -16.50 -9.21
CA LEU A 19 4.49 -15.96 -7.90
C LEU A 19 4.06 -14.50 -7.81
N PRO A 20 3.46 -14.05 -6.68
CA PRO A 20 2.90 -12.70 -6.56
C PRO A 20 4.02 -11.69 -6.28
N GLY A 21 4.57 -11.07 -7.33
CA GLY A 21 5.63 -10.06 -7.26
C GLY A 21 5.10 -8.69 -7.67
N THR A 22 4.63 -7.91 -6.71
CA THR A 22 4.20 -6.51 -6.85
C THR A 22 4.28 -5.81 -5.49
N ILE A 23 4.57 -4.52 -5.49
CA ILE A 23 4.53 -3.70 -4.27
C ILE A 23 3.11 -3.34 -3.85
N ASP A 24 2.13 -3.38 -4.75
CA ASP A 24 0.78 -2.83 -4.55
C ASP A 24 -0.11 -3.72 -3.67
N ASN A 25 0.28 -4.97 -3.46
CA ASN A 25 -0.47 -5.98 -2.72
C ASN A 25 -1.91 -6.20 -3.24
N ASP A 26 -2.12 -5.99 -4.53
CA ASP A 26 -3.41 -6.03 -5.22
C ASP A 26 -3.76 -7.41 -5.82
N ILE A 27 -2.93 -8.43 -5.57
CA ILE A 27 -3.18 -9.81 -6.00
C ILE A 27 -4.19 -10.47 -5.07
N ALA A 28 -5.39 -10.73 -5.59
CA ALA A 28 -6.55 -11.14 -4.77
C ALA A 28 -6.37 -12.47 -4.05
N CYS A 29 -5.66 -13.43 -4.61
CA CYS A 29 -5.45 -14.74 -4.02
C CYS A 29 -4.35 -14.79 -2.93
N SER A 30 -3.63 -13.69 -2.71
CA SER A 30 -2.54 -13.63 -1.72
C SER A 30 -2.75 -12.47 -0.74
N GLU A 31 -2.60 -12.75 0.54
CA GLU A 31 -2.62 -11.71 1.58
C GLU A 31 -1.37 -10.85 1.53
N TYR A 32 -0.30 -11.36 0.94
CA TYR A 32 0.99 -10.69 0.87
C TYR A 32 1.66 -10.92 -0.49
N THR A 33 2.25 -9.86 -1.04
CA THR A 33 2.99 -9.90 -2.30
C THR A 33 4.45 -9.52 -2.08
N ILE A 34 5.36 -10.16 -2.84
CA ILE A 34 6.81 -9.90 -2.75
C ILE A 34 7.10 -8.46 -3.18
N GLY A 35 7.75 -7.70 -2.30
CA GLY A 35 8.09 -6.29 -2.48
C GLY A 35 7.20 -5.32 -1.69
N TYR A 36 6.05 -5.76 -1.23
CA TYR A 36 5.09 -4.91 -0.51
C TYR A 36 5.67 -4.36 0.81
N ASP A 37 6.26 -5.22 1.65
CA ASP A 37 6.86 -4.78 2.92
C ASP A 37 8.04 -3.81 2.71
N THR A 38 8.87 -4.08 1.71
CA THR A 38 9.98 -3.19 1.34
C THR A 38 9.48 -1.82 0.90
N ALA A 39 8.42 -1.77 0.07
CA ALA A 39 7.84 -0.51 -0.39
C ALA A 39 7.24 0.30 0.77
N MET A 40 6.58 -0.35 1.73
CA MET A 40 6.07 0.29 2.93
C MET A 40 7.20 0.84 3.80
N ASN A 41 8.26 0.07 4.03
CA ASN A 41 9.41 0.54 4.81
C ASN A 41 10.12 1.73 4.15
N THR A 42 10.25 1.72 2.82
CA THR A 42 10.78 2.86 2.07
C THR A 42 9.93 4.13 2.26
N ALA A 43 8.59 3.97 2.22
CA ALA A 43 7.67 5.08 2.44
C ALA A 43 7.74 5.62 3.87
N VAL A 44 7.75 4.73 4.88
CA VAL A 44 7.87 5.11 6.30
C VAL A 44 9.17 5.86 6.55
N GLU A 45 10.31 5.35 6.04
CA GLU A 45 11.61 6.02 6.18
C GLU A 45 11.61 7.43 5.56
N ALA A 46 10.97 7.60 4.40
CA ALA A 46 10.84 8.91 3.78
C ALA A 46 9.95 9.86 4.60
N ILE A 47 8.83 9.36 5.14
CA ILE A 47 7.90 10.15 5.95
C ILE A 47 8.53 10.56 7.28
N ASP A 48 9.30 9.69 7.92
CA ASP A 48 10.00 10.03 9.16
C ASP A 48 11.00 11.18 8.94
N LYS A 49 11.72 11.19 7.82
CA LYS A 49 12.60 12.33 7.45
C LYS A 49 11.79 13.62 7.19
N LEU A 50 10.60 13.52 6.61
CA LEU A 50 9.71 14.65 6.41
C LEU A 50 9.09 15.15 7.72
N ARG A 51 8.86 14.25 8.68
CA ARG A 51 8.27 14.58 9.99
C ARG A 51 9.10 15.60 10.74
N ASP A 52 10.41 15.43 10.79
CA ASP A 52 11.33 16.33 11.50
C ASP A 52 11.18 17.77 11.00
N THR A 53 11.17 17.96 9.68
CA THR A 53 11.03 19.28 9.08
C THR A 53 9.58 19.81 9.18
N THR A 54 8.58 18.94 9.12
CA THR A 54 7.16 19.30 9.25
C THR A 54 6.86 19.80 10.67
N GLN A 55 7.39 19.11 11.66
CA GLN A 55 7.21 19.47 13.08
C GLN A 55 7.92 20.77 13.44
N SER A 56 9.15 20.99 12.96
CA SER A 56 9.94 22.19 13.28
C SER A 56 9.38 23.49 12.71
N HIS A 57 8.46 23.42 11.74
CA HIS A 57 7.90 24.58 11.05
C HIS A 57 6.37 24.68 11.12
N ASP A 58 5.70 23.87 11.96
CA ASP A 58 4.24 23.82 12.09
C ASP A 58 3.51 23.68 10.73
N ARG A 59 3.97 22.73 9.90
CA ARG A 59 3.52 22.51 8.51
C ARG A 59 2.57 21.33 8.36
N CYS A 60 1.96 21.27 7.17
CA CYS A 60 1.28 20.08 6.68
C CYS A 60 2.09 19.43 5.56
N SER A 61 2.48 18.18 5.71
CA SER A 61 3.09 17.37 4.65
C SER A 61 2.05 16.45 4.05
N VAL A 62 1.77 16.62 2.76
CA VAL A 62 0.93 15.73 1.96
C VAL A 62 1.85 14.79 1.19
N VAL A 63 1.82 13.51 1.52
CA VAL A 63 2.72 12.50 0.94
C VAL A 63 1.92 11.55 0.07
N GLU A 64 2.21 11.53 -1.22
CA GLU A 64 1.62 10.61 -2.17
C GLU A 64 2.46 9.34 -2.25
N VAL A 65 1.80 8.21 -2.07
CA VAL A 65 2.38 6.87 -2.15
C VAL A 65 1.79 6.11 -3.32
N MET A 66 2.57 5.18 -3.87
CA MET A 66 2.12 4.25 -4.89
C MET A 66 1.09 3.26 -4.33
N GLY A 67 0.47 2.49 -5.19
CA GLY A 67 -0.55 1.48 -4.84
C GLY A 67 -1.43 1.11 -6.03
N HIS A 68 -1.16 1.71 -7.20
CA HIS A 68 -1.94 1.53 -8.41
C HIS A 68 -3.41 1.94 -8.16
N HIS A 69 -4.35 1.01 -8.09
CA HIS A 69 -5.76 1.28 -7.76
C HIS A 69 -6.15 0.71 -6.38
N ALA A 70 -5.16 0.46 -5.52
CA ALA A 70 -5.36 -0.15 -4.21
C ALA A 70 -4.69 0.67 -3.10
N GLY A 71 -5.38 0.85 -1.98
CA GLY A 71 -4.95 1.66 -0.86
C GLY A 71 -4.11 0.92 0.19
N TYR A 72 -3.64 -0.30 -0.07
CA TYR A 72 -2.94 -1.13 0.93
C TYR A 72 -1.67 -0.49 1.47
N ILE A 73 -0.83 0.08 0.60
CA ILE A 73 0.38 0.81 1.01
C ILE A 73 -0.02 2.03 1.84
N ALA A 74 -0.92 2.87 1.32
CA ALA A 74 -1.33 4.10 1.97
C ALA A 74 -1.91 3.84 3.37
N LEU A 75 -2.76 2.82 3.53
CA LEU A 75 -3.39 2.47 4.79
C LEU A 75 -2.36 2.04 5.84
N ASN A 76 -1.50 1.09 5.50
CA ASN A 76 -0.52 0.57 6.44
C ASN A 76 0.55 1.61 6.79
N VAL A 77 1.03 2.38 5.81
CA VAL A 77 1.97 3.48 6.03
C VAL A 77 1.32 4.58 6.89
N GLY A 78 0.04 4.90 6.63
CA GLY A 78 -0.71 5.86 7.44
C GLY A 78 -0.83 5.45 8.90
N ILE A 79 -1.14 4.17 9.18
CA ILE A 79 -1.18 3.61 10.53
C ILE A 79 0.22 3.67 11.16
N ALA A 80 1.25 3.19 10.45
CA ALA A 80 2.62 3.11 10.97
C ALA A 80 3.19 4.49 11.32
N THR A 81 2.79 5.53 10.61
CA THR A 81 3.29 6.90 10.80
C THR A 81 2.34 7.78 11.63
N GLY A 82 1.16 7.29 12.03
CA GLY A 82 0.17 8.10 12.74
C GLY A 82 -0.27 9.32 11.93
N ALA A 83 -0.54 9.11 10.64
CA ALA A 83 -1.00 10.17 9.75
C ALA A 83 -2.37 10.70 10.19
N VAL A 84 -2.58 12.02 10.09
CA VAL A 84 -3.86 12.67 10.45
C VAL A 84 -5.00 12.23 9.54
N ALA A 85 -4.69 11.98 8.27
CA ALA A 85 -5.65 11.44 7.31
C ALA A 85 -4.93 10.49 6.34
N VAL A 86 -5.68 9.49 5.87
CA VAL A 86 -5.25 8.56 4.83
C VAL A 86 -6.32 8.50 3.76
N LEU A 87 -5.99 8.91 2.55
CA LEU A 87 -6.90 8.91 1.41
C LEU A 87 -6.67 7.67 0.54
N LEU A 88 -7.72 6.89 0.36
CA LEU A 88 -7.72 5.59 -0.28
C LEU A 88 -8.63 5.57 -1.51
N PRO A 89 -8.25 4.91 -2.61
CA PRO A 89 -9.10 4.85 -3.81
C PRO A 89 -10.41 4.08 -3.59
N GLU A 90 -10.48 3.22 -2.58
CA GLU A 90 -11.67 2.45 -2.24
C GLU A 90 -12.76 3.26 -1.53
N ILE A 91 -12.44 4.49 -1.08
CA ILE A 91 -13.36 5.33 -0.30
C ILE A 91 -13.55 6.68 -1.01
N PRO A 92 -14.79 7.10 -1.26
CA PRO A 92 -15.03 8.44 -1.79
C PRO A 92 -14.46 9.52 -0.88
N PHE A 93 -13.60 10.35 -1.45
CA PHE A 93 -12.95 11.45 -0.76
C PHE A 93 -13.91 12.64 -0.55
N ASP A 94 -13.91 13.18 0.66
CA ASP A 94 -14.59 14.43 1.01
C ASP A 94 -13.62 15.36 1.76
N PHE A 95 -13.33 16.51 1.18
CA PHE A 95 -12.31 17.43 1.69
C PHE A 95 -12.63 17.98 3.09
N GLU A 96 -13.89 18.35 3.34
CA GLU A 96 -14.29 18.88 4.65
C GLU A 96 -14.21 17.80 5.74
N ARG A 97 -14.79 16.63 5.48
CA ARG A 97 -14.84 15.53 6.44
C ARG A 97 -13.45 14.91 6.68
N ASP A 98 -12.75 14.60 5.60
CA ASP A 98 -11.55 13.74 5.68
C ASP A 98 -10.28 14.53 5.97
N ILE A 99 -10.28 15.85 5.71
CA ILE A 99 -9.13 16.71 5.93
C ILE A 99 -9.41 17.79 6.98
N LEU A 100 -10.33 18.73 6.70
CA LEU A 100 -10.46 19.91 7.54
C LEU A 100 -10.95 19.59 8.95
N GLN A 101 -11.94 18.71 9.09
CA GLN A 101 -12.42 18.29 10.41
C GLN A 101 -11.34 17.58 11.21
N ARG A 102 -10.57 16.71 10.58
CA ARG A 102 -9.47 15.99 11.23
C ARG A 102 -8.34 16.91 11.66
N MET A 103 -7.95 17.85 10.80
CA MET A 103 -6.96 18.87 11.17
C MET A 103 -7.43 19.70 12.36
N ARG A 104 -8.70 20.14 12.40
CA ARG A 104 -9.26 20.88 13.54
C ARG A 104 -9.26 20.05 14.83
N GLN A 105 -9.64 18.76 14.77
CA GLN A 105 -9.60 17.85 15.91
C GLN A 105 -8.17 17.69 16.44
N THR A 106 -7.21 17.47 15.54
CA THR A 106 -5.79 17.37 15.88
C THR A 106 -5.25 18.66 16.47
N GLN A 107 -5.62 19.83 15.92
CA GLN A 107 -5.24 21.14 16.49
C GLN A 107 -5.78 21.34 17.91
N ALA A 108 -6.97 20.86 18.20
CA ALA A 108 -7.57 20.96 19.55
C ALA A 108 -6.75 20.19 20.60
N THR A 109 -5.93 19.23 20.23
CA THR A 109 -4.98 18.55 21.13
C THR A 109 -3.68 19.33 21.36
N GLY A 110 -3.49 20.47 20.70
CA GLY A 110 -2.27 21.29 20.77
C GLY A 110 -1.24 20.96 19.68
N LYS A 111 -1.49 19.96 18.83
CA LYS A 111 -0.62 19.58 17.73
C LYS A 111 -0.76 20.55 16.57
N LYS A 112 0.35 21.04 16.02
CA LYS A 112 0.35 22.08 14.96
C LYS A 112 0.92 21.60 13.64
N HIS A 113 1.41 20.37 13.58
CA HIS A 113 1.97 19.77 12.36
C HIS A 113 1.13 18.56 11.93
N PHE A 114 1.04 18.33 10.62
CA PHE A 114 0.16 17.34 10.03
C PHE A 114 0.90 16.51 8.98
N ILE A 115 0.64 15.21 8.97
CA ILE A 115 1.03 14.31 7.90
C ILE A 115 -0.24 13.72 7.32
N ILE A 116 -0.41 13.85 6.01
CA ILE A 116 -1.54 13.30 5.26
C ILE A 116 -0.98 12.38 4.21
N ILE A 117 -1.46 11.14 4.18
CA ILE A 117 -1.07 10.15 3.18
C ILE A 117 -2.14 10.06 2.11
N VAL A 118 -1.72 10.11 0.86
CA VAL A 118 -2.61 10.00 -0.30
C VAL A 118 -2.15 8.83 -1.16
N SER A 119 -3.06 7.89 -1.42
CA SER A 119 -2.79 6.88 -2.45
C SER A 119 -2.85 7.52 -3.84
N GLU A 120 -1.93 7.15 -4.73
CA GLU A 120 -1.98 7.59 -6.13
C GLU A 120 -3.37 7.33 -6.76
N GLY A 121 -3.82 8.26 -7.59
CA GLY A 121 -5.11 8.14 -8.28
C GLY A 121 -6.33 8.66 -7.51
N VAL A 122 -6.19 9.07 -6.23
CA VAL A 122 -7.29 9.70 -5.46
C VAL A 122 -7.39 11.19 -5.80
N ILE A 123 -6.35 11.92 -5.49
CA ILE A 123 -6.16 13.35 -5.80
C ILE A 123 -4.66 13.63 -5.84
N GLY A 124 -4.19 14.50 -6.72
CA GLY A 124 -2.77 14.87 -6.76
C GLY A 124 -2.31 15.53 -5.45
N ALA A 125 -1.19 15.09 -4.90
CA ALA A 125 -0.68 15.61 -3.63
C ALA A 125 -0.46 17.14 -3.64
N GLN A 126 0.00 17.70 -4.76
CA GLN A 126 0.20 19.14 -4.89
C GLN A 126 -1.12 19.90 -4.90
N GLU A 127 -2.14 19.36 -5.56
CA GLU A 127 -3.48 19.95 -5.57
C GLU A 127 -4.06 19.95 -4.17
N LEU A 128 -4.00 18.83 -3.45
CA LEU A 128 -4.48 18.72 -2.08
C LEU A 128 -3.73 19.69 -1.13
N ALA A 129 -2.41 19.78 -1.24
CA ALA A 129 -1.62 20.72 -0.44
C ALA A 129 -2.05 22.17 -0.67
N ASN A 130 -2.31 22.56 -1.92
CA ASN A 130 -2.79 23.91 -2.25
C ASN A 130 -4.19 24.17 -1.66
N GLN A 131 -5.09 23.19 -1.73
CA GLN A 131 -6.44 23.31 -1.15
C GLN A 131 -6.38 23.46 0.38
N ILE A 132 -5.54 22.66 1.05
CA ILE A 132 -5.35 22.74 2.52
C ILE A 132 -4.81 24.12 2.90
N GLN A 133 -3.76 24.59 2.22
CA GLN A 133 -3.16 25.91 2.52
C GLN A 133 -4.16 27.03 2.31
N ALA A 134 -4.95 27.00 1.24
CA ALA A 134 -5.98 28.01 0.96
C ALA A 134 -7.09 28.01 2.02
N ALA A 135 -7.50 26.84 2.51
CA ALA A 135 -8.61 26.69 3.46
C ALA A 135 -8.20 26.96 4.92
N THR A 136 -6.95 26.67 5.29
CA THR A 136 -6.50 26.67 6.70
C THR A 136 -5.44 27.72 7.01
N GLY A 137 -4.74 28.24 6.01
CA GLY A 137 -3.54 29.07 6.18
C GLY A 137 -2.29 28.32 6.62
N VAL A 138 -2.37 27.00 6.84
CA VAL A 138 -1.21 26.17 7.22
C VAL A 138 -0.31 25.97 5.99
N ASP A 139 0.99 26.28 6.11
CA ASP A 139 1.97 26.02 5.05
C ASP A 139 2.00 24.53 4.71
N SER A 140 1.55 24.19 3.51
CA SER A 140 1.33 22.83 3.09
C SER A 140 2.24 22.45 1.93
N ARG A 141 2.93 21.32 2.06
CA ARG A 141 3.92 20.85 1.09
C ARG A 141 3.57 19.44 0.61
N ALA A 142 3.67 19.25 -0.69
CA ALA A 142 3.49 17.94 -1.32
C ALA A 142 4.83 17.24 -1.53
N THR A 143 4.81 15.94 -1.32
CA THR A 143 5.92 15.04 -1.67
C THR A 143 5.34 13.81 -2.36
N VAL A 144 5.72 13.58 -3.61
CA VAL A 144 5.35 12.38 -4.36
C VAL A 144 6.52 11.41 -4.28
N LEU A 145 6.35 10.28 -3.58
CA LEU A 145 7.42 9.30 -3.44
C LEU A 145 7.71 8.58 -4.76
N GLY A 146 6.66 8.18 -5.48
CA GLY A 146 6.79 7.56 -6.80
C GLY A 146 7.74 6.37 -6.81
N HIS A 147 8.56 6.28 -7.84
CA HIS A 147 9.37 5.09 -8.16
C HIS A 147 10.46 4.75 -7.11
N ILE A 148 10.81 5.61 -6.16
CA ILE A 148 11.72 5.24 -5.08
C ILE A 148 11.17 4.08 -4.23
N GLN A 149 9.84 3.93 -4.18
CA GLN A 149 9.18 2.82 -3.49
C GLN A 149 9.37 1.46 -4.19
N ARG A 150 9.80 1.45 -5.45
CA ARG A 150 10.10 0.23 -6.23
C ARG A 150 11.53 -0.26 -6.04
N GLY A 151 12.37 0.50 -5.35
CA GLY A 151 13.78 0.22 -5.13
C GLY A 151 14.09 -0.09 -3.67
N GLY A 152 15.38 -0.23 -3.39
CA GLY A 152 15.92 -0.45 -2.05
C GLY A 152 16.28 -1.91 -1.76
N SER A 153 16.83 -2.13 -0.57
CA SER A 153 17.17 -3.47 -0.09
C SER A 153 15.92 -4.17 0.44
N PRO A 154 15.60 -5.39 -0.05
CA PRO A 154 14.45 -6.13 0.45
C PRO A 154 14.54 -6.38 1.96
N THR A 155 13.41 -6.20 2.65
CA THR A 155 13.28 -6.53 4.07
C THR A 155 13.45 -8.03 4.31
N VAL A 156 13.69 -8.41 5.56
CA VAL A 156 13.75 -9.83 5.95
C VAL A 156 12.46 -10.56 5.57
N ARG A 157 11.30 -9.92 5.77
CA ARG A 157 10.00 -10.49 5.44
C ARG A 157 9.88 -10.80 3.94
N ASP A 158 10.22 -9.85 3.08
CA ASP A 158 10.20 -10.06 1.63
C ASP A 158 11.16 -11.18 1.19
N ARG A 159 12.37 -11.20 1.75
CA ARG A 159 13.37 -12.24 1.43
C ARG A 159 12.90 -13.63 1.83
N VAL A 160 12.37 -13.78 3.05
CA VAL A 160 11.89 -15.07 3.56
C VAL A 160 10.68 -15.54 2.76
N ASN A 161 9.68 -14.68 2.55
CA ASN A 161 8.50 -15.05 1.76
C ASN A 161 8.86 -15.43 0.32
N ALA A 162 9.73 -14.67 -0.34
CA ALA A 162 10.18 -14.99 -1.69
C ALA A 162 10.89 -16.37 -1.76
N SER A 163 11.73 -16.69 -0.76
CA SER A 163 12.42 -17.97 -0.68
C SER A 163 11.45 -19.12 -0.46
N LEU A 164 10.49 -18.97 0.47
CA LEU A 164 9.48 -19.99 0.75
C LEU A 164 8.55 -20.21 -0.45
N MET A 165 8.11 -19.13 -1.12
CA MET A 165 7.30 -19.23 -2.34
C MET A 165 8.07 -19.91 -3.47
N GLY A 166 9.35 -19.56 -3.66
CA GLY A 166 10.21 -20.19 -4.66
C GLY A 166 10.39 -21.68 -4.40
N TYR A 167 10.64 -22.06 -3.15
CA TYR A 167 10.73 -23.48 -2.76
C TYR A 167 9.42 -24.23 -3.06
N HIS A 168 8.27 -23.65 -2.66
CA HIS A 168 6.98 -24.26 -2.92
C HIS A 168 6.68 -24.41 -4.41
N ALA A 169 7.05 -23.42 -5.22
CA ALA A 169 6.89 -23.48 -6.68
C ALA A 169 7.69 -24.62 -7.30
N ILE A 170 8.94 -24.83 -6.85
CA ILE A 170 9.78 -25.95 -7.33
C ILE A 170 9.24 -27.30 -6.86
N ASP A 171 8.77 -27.40 -5.61
CA ASP A 171 8.13 -28.61 -5.08
C ASP A 171 6.88 -29.02 -5.90
N LEU A 172 6.07 -28.05 -6.32
CA LEU A 172 4.94 -28.29 -7.22
C LEU A 172 5.41 -28.82 -8.59
N LEU A 173 6.45 -28.20 -9.18
CA LEU A 173 7.00 -28.63 -10.46
C LEU A 173 7.56 -30.04 -10.39
N ASP A 174 8.28 -30.39 -9.32
CA ASP A 174 8.84 -31.73 -9.11
C ASP A 174 7.75 -32.81 -8.99
N LYS A 175 6.61 -32.44 -8.41
CA LYS A 175 5.40 -33.29 -8.31
C LYS A 175 4.59 -33.35 -9.59
N GLY A 176 4.98 -32.66 -10.67
CA GLY A 176 4.21 -32.55 -11.90
C GLY A 176 2.91 -31.74 -11.79
N ILE A 177 2.81 -30.86 -10.79
CA ILE A 177 1.65 -29.99 -10.57
C ILE A 177 1.94 -28.62 -11.19
N TYR A 178 1.13 -28.24 -12.16
CA TYR A 178 1.32 -27.03 -12.96
C TYR A 178 0.09 -26.12 -12.93
N ASN A 179 0.24 -24.94 -13.55
CA ASN A 179 -0.82 -23.95 -13.72
C ASN A 179 -1.39 -23.46 -12.37
N ARG A 180 -0.47 -23.30 -11.41
CA ARG A 180 -0.76 -22.81 -10.06
C ARG A 180 -0.24 -21.39 -9.86
N VAL A 181 -0.86 -20.69 -8.92
CA VAL A 181 -0.38 -19.42 -8.36
C VAL A 181 -0.05 -19.68 -6.90
N VAL A 182 1.20 -19.47 -6.53
CA VAL A 182 1.64 -19.50 -5.13
C VAL A 182 1.16 -18.26 -4.42
N ALA A 183 0.76 -18.39 -3.17
CA ALA A 183 0.18 -17.31 -2.38
C ALA A 183 0.53 -17.45 -0.90
N VAL A 184 0.30 -16.37 -0.14
CA VAL A 184 0.29 -16.38 1.34
C VAL A 184 -1.16 -16.35 1.82
N SER A 185 -1.49 -17.24 2.74
CA SER A 185 -2.76 -17.23 3.48
C SER A 185 -2.50 -17.51 4.96
N GLY A 186 -2.77 -16.52 5.81
CA GLY A 186 -2.27 -16.49 7.17
C GLY A 186 -0.73 -16.53 7.17
N ASP A 187 -0.15 -17.41 7.98
CA ASP A 187 1.30 -17.61 8.04
C ASP A 187 1.80 -18.78 7.15
N LYS A 188 1.01 -19.20 6.17
CA LYS A 188 1.31 -20.36 5.33
C LYS A 188 1.47 -19.98 3.86
N ILE A 189 2.42 -20.67 3.21
CA ILE A 189 2.48 -20.68 1.75
C ILE A 189 1.48 -21.72 1.26
N VAL A 190 0.61 -21.29 0.37
CA VAL A 190 -0.43 -22.09 -0.29
C VAL A 190 -0.34 -21.90 -1.79
N ASP A 191 -1.14 -22.65 -2.54
CA ASP A 191 -1.26 -22.45 -3.98
C ASP A 191 -2.70 -22.67 -4.44
N TYR A 192 -3.06 -22.00 -5.52
CA TYR A 192 -4.38 -22.06 -6.14
C TYR A 192 -4.23 -22.39 -7.63
N ASP A 193 -5.22 -23.06 -8.21
CA ASP A 193 -5.34 -23.10 -9.67
C ASP A 193 -5.39 -21.69 -10.25
N VAL A 194 -4.73 -21.46 -11.38
CA VAL A 194 -4.62 -20.11 -11.97
C VAL A 194 -5.98 -19.49 -12.28
N ASN A 195 -7.01 -20.28 -12.67
CA ASN A 195 -8.34 -19.76 -12.94
C ASN A 195 -9.06 -19.39 -11.63
N VAL A 196 -8.88 -20.20 -10.60
CA VAL A 196 -9.41 -19.91 -9.25
C VAL A 196 -8.76 -18.63 -8.72
N ALA A 197 -7.43 -18.52 -8.77
CA ALA A 197 -6.69 -17.33 -8.34
C ALA A 197 -7.18 -16.05 -9.03
N LEU A 198 -7.43 -16.11 -10.33
CA LEU A 198 -7.92 -14.99 -11.15
C LEU A 198 -9.40 -14.64 -10.91
N SER A 199 -10.18 -15.53 -10.31
CA SER A 199 -11.59 -15.27 -9.96
C SER A 199 -11.79 -14.71 -8.56
N MET A 200 -10.75 -14.70 -7.73
CA MET A 200 -10.82 -14.17 -6.39
C MET A 200 -10.93 -12.65 -6.37
N HIS A 201 -11.51 -12.12 -5.31
CA HIS A 201 -11.61 -10.69 -5.05
C HIS A 201 -10.98 -10.37 -3.70
N LYS A 202 -10.28 -9.23 -3.63
CA LYS A 202 -9.67 -8.71 -2.41
C LYS A 202 -10.24 -7.33 -2.12
N THR A 203 -10.63 -7.10 -0.90
CA THR A 203 -11.15 -5.82 -0.44
C THR A 203 -10.28 -5.28 0.68
N ILE A 204 -10.22 -3.97 0.78
CA ILE A 204 -9.49 -3.34 1.87
C ILE A 204 -10.23 -3.60 3.20
N ASP A 205 -9.47 -3.81 4.26
CA ASP A 205 -10.01 -4.08 5.59
C ASP A 205 -10.59 -2.79 6.20
N ARG A 206 -11.89 -2.78 6.47
CA ARG A 206 -12.59 -1.63 7.04
C ARG A 206 -12.24 -1.40 8.51
N ASP A 207 -11.96 -2.44 9.26
CA ASP A 207 -11.56 -2.32 10.67
C ASP A 207 -10.19 -1.60 10.75
N MET A 208 -9.28 -1.90 9.82
CA MET A 208 -8.01 -1.19 9.71
C MET A 208 -8.18 0.30 9.38
N ILE A 209 -9.20 0.65 8.58
CA ILE A 209 -9.53 2.05 8.30
C ILE A 209 -10.05 2.76 9.55
N GLU A 210 -10.92 2.11 10.31
CA GLU A 210 -11.42 2.64 11.58
C GLU A 210 -10.29 2.83 12.59
N ILE A 211 -9.36 1.88 12.68
CA ILE A 211 -8.16 1.97 13.51
C ILE A 211 -7.29 3.16 13.07
N ALA A 212 -6.99 3.29 11.76
CA ALA A 212 -6.23 4.42 11.23
C ALA A 212 -6.86 5.75 11.62
N ASN A 213 -8.19 5.83 11.55
CA ASN A 213 -8.94 7.01 11.92
C ASN A 213 -8.89 7.30 13.44
N ALA A 214 -8.91 6.27 14.28
CA ALA A 214 -8.91 6.41 15.74
C ALA A 214 -7.55 6.85 16.30
N ILE A 215 -6.44 6.36 15.71
CA ILE A 215 -5.08 6.66 16.20
C ILE A 215 -4.50 7.96 15.67
N SER A 216 -5.17 8.62 14.74
CA SER A 216 -4.68 9.82 14.03
C SER A 216 -4.86 11.14 14.78
N ILE A 217 -5.42 11.12 15.98
CA ILE A 217 -5.77 12.31 16.79
C ILE A 217 -4.67 12.65 17.78
#